data_b728bd7e2655ca68b5ba6d62dcad87e1
#
_entry.id   b728bd7e2655ca68b5ba6d62dcad87e1
#
_cell.length_a   1.000
_cell.length_b   1.000
_cell.length_c   1.000
_cell.angle_alpha   90.00
_cell.angle_beta   90.00
_cell.angle_gamma   90.00
#
_symmetry.space_group_name_H-M   'P 1'
#
loop_
_entity.id
_entity.type
_entity.pdbx_description
1 polymer ?
#
loop_
_entity_poly.entity_id
_entity_poly.type
_entity_poly.pdbx_seq_one_letter_code
_entity_poly.pdbx_strand_id
1 'polypeptide(L)'
;TAKVIGDMSSAAEKFAEFSQDGAAGMAKAAVEAAKVGANLGSILEAADSLLKFETSIGDQFEAQVLTGKMINTEKARQLALDGDIAGLTSEIQSIVGGVGDIQSLNVIQRKSVAEAIGISVSDLMKISRGEQIAGQETVQDIIKSEIGVTNKLLARSLDISQSQLDELAKPTSIEPSYF
;
A
#
# COMPACT_ATOMS: atom_id res chain seq x y z
N THR A 1 -2.74 -12.16 -4.43
CA THR A 1 -1.51 -12.55 -3.68
C THR A 1 -0.27 -12.45 -4.57
N ALA A 2 -0.19 -13.16 -5.70
CA ALA A 2 0.97 -13.13 -6.59
C ALA A 2 1.29 -11.72 -7.10
N LYS A 3 0.30 -10.90 -7.37
CA LYS A 3 0.48 -9.51 -7.82
C LYS A 3 1.09 -8.63 -6.74
N VAL A 4 0.61 -8.72 -5.49
CA VAL A 4 1.16 -7.95 -4.35
C VAL A 4 2.61 -8.35 -4.07
N ILE A 5 2.94 -9.65 -4.12
CA ILE A 5 4.31 -10.14 -3.95
C ILE A 5 5.22 -9.65 -5.09
N GLY A 6 4.72 -9.64 -6.34
CA GLY A 6 5.43 -9.09 -7.48
C GLY A 6 5.72 -7.60 -7.32
N ASP A 7 4.73 -6.83 -6.87
CA ASP A 7 4.87 -5.40 -6.56
C ASP A 7 5.90 -5.15 -5.45
N MET A 8 5.88 -5.95 -4.38
CA MET A 8 6.87 -5.86 -3.30
C MET A 8 8.29 -6.13 -3.80
N SER A 9 8.47 -7.16 -4.64
CA SER A 9 9.78 -7.51 -5.17
C SER A 9 10.37 -6.40 -6.06
N SER A 10 9.54 -5.78 -6.90
CA SER A 10 9.97 -4.69 -7.78
C SER A 10 10.15 -3.35 -7.06
N ALA A 11 9.49 -3.16 -5.95
CA ALA A 11 9.52 -1.92 -5.17
C ALA A 11 10.47 -1.96 -3.96
N ALA A 12 11.09 -3.11 -3.66
CA ALA A 12 11.84 -3.33 -2.43
C ALA A 12 13.02 -2.35 -2.25
N GLU A 13 13.77 -2.09 -3.32
CA GLU A 13 14.90 -1.17 -3.28
C GLU A 13 14.43 0.25 -3.00
N LYS A 14 13.43 0.71 -3.72
CA LYS A 14 12.86 2.05 -3.54
C LYS A 14 12.15 2.21 -2.18
N PHE A 15 11.49 1.15 -1.68
CA PHE A 15 10.88 1.19 -0.34
C PHE A 15 11.92 1.38 0.77
N ALA A 16 13.10 0.77 0.64
CA ALA A 16 14.18 0.91 1.61
C ALA A 16 14.73 2.35 1.71
N GLU A 17 14.56 3.17 0.68
CA GLU A 17 14.94 4.58 0.70
C GLU A 17 14.00 5.41 1.60
N PHE A 18 12.72 5.04 1.68
CA PHE A 18 11.70 5.80 2.39
C PHE A 18 11.42 5.27 3.79
N SER A 19 11.53 3.98 4.02
CA SER A 19 11.06 3.36 5.26
C SER A 19 12.11 2.45 5.89
N GLN A 20 12.25 2.56 7.22
CA GLN A 20 13.09 1.68 8.03
C GLN A 20 12.33 0.45 8.56
N ASP A 21 11.03 0.33 8.28
CA ASP A 21 10.16 -0.72 8.82
C ASP A 21 10.41 -2.12 8.23
N GLY A 22 11.34 -2.25 7.30
CA GLY A 22 11.73 -3.51 6.70
C GLY A 22 10.59 -4.24 5.96
N ALA A 23 10.67 -5.56 5.87
CA ALA A 23 9.73 -6.37 5.10
C ALA A 23 8.27 -6.30 5.61
N ALA A 24 8.07 -6.17 6.92
CA ALA A 24 6.71 -6.08 7.50
C ALA A 24 6.03 -4.76 7.15
N GLY A 25 6.75 -3.65 7.21
CA GLY A 25 6.25 -2.34 6.78
C GLY A 25 5.94 -2.32 5.28
N MET A 26 6.83 -2.90 4.48
CA MET A 26 6.63 -3.04 3.03
C MET A 26 5.37 -3.87 2.70
N ALA A 27 5.15 -4.99 3.38
CA ALA A 27 3.96 -5.81 3.18
C ALA A 27 2.69 -5.04 3.53
N LYS A 28 2.68 -4.31 4.65
CA LYS A 28 1.57 -3.43 5.04
C LYS A 28 1.30 -2.36 3.98
N ALA A 29 2.32 -1.65 3.54
CA ALA A 29 2.21 -0.60 2.53
C ALA A 29 1.67 -1.15 1.19
N ALA A 30 2.16 -2.32 0.74
CA ALA A 30 1.70 -2.96 -0.48
C ALA A 30 0.23 -3.38 -0.41
N VAL A 31 -0.22 -3.86 0.75
CA VAL A 31 -1.63 -4.22 0.96
C VAL A 31 -2.51 -2.97 0.98
N GLU A 32 -2.11 -1.90 1.65
CA GLU A 32 -2.86 -0.64 1.64
C GLU A 32 -2.94 -0.04 0.23
N ALA A 33 -1.85 -0.05 -0.54
CA ALA A 33 -1.86 0.37 -1.93
C ALA A 33 -2.85 -0.46 -2.78
N ALA A 34 -2.85 -1.78 -2.62
CA ALA A 34 -3.76 -2.68 -3.33
C ALA A 34 -5.24 -2.43 -2.99
N LYS A 35 -5.56 -2.07 -1.74
CA LYS A 35 -6.92 -1.73 -1.29
C LYS A 35 -7.49 -0.51 -2.03
N VAL A 36 -6.65 0.45 -2.36
CA VAL A 36 -7.07 1.67 -3.07
C VAL A 36 -6.91 1.56 -4.59
N GLY A 37 -6.55 0.39 -5.11
CA GLY A 37 -6.38 0.16 -6.54
C GLY A 37 -5.05 0.62 -7.12
N ALA A 38 -4.11 1.04 -6.27
CA ALA A 38 -2.74 1.40 -6.66
C ALA A 38 -1.77 0.24 -6.39
N ASN A 39 -0.58 0.28 -6.97
CA ASN A 39 0.52 -0.60 -6.60
C ASN A 39 1.51 0.14 -5.69
N LEU A 40 2.35 -0.60 -4.97
CA LEU A 40 3.34 0.00 -4.06
C LEU A 40 4.31 0.93 -4.80
N GLY A 41 4.74 0.57 -6.00
CA GLY A 41 5.62 1.40 -6.82
C GLY A 41 5.05 2.78 -7.09
N SER A 42 3.77 2.86 -7.47
CA SER A 42 3.08 4.14 -7.70
C SER A 42 3.01 5.01 -6.44
N ILE A 43 2.81 4.41 -5.26
CA ILE A 43 2.80 5.17 -4.00
C ILE A 43 4.21 5.68 -3.64
N LEU A 44 5.25 4.89 -3.91
CA LEU A 44 6.63 5.35 -3.72
C LEU A 44 7.03 6.46 -4.70
N GLU A 45 6.51 6.43 -5.93
CA GLU A 45 6.68 7.53 -6.89
C GLU A 45 5.96 8.80 -6.41
N ALA A 46 4.77 8.65 -5.83
CA ALA A 46 4.07 9.77 -5.21
C ALA A 46 4.87 10.35 -4.04
N ALA A 47 5.45 9.51 -3.17
CA ALA A 47 6.32 9.96 -2.07
C ALA A 47 7.51 10.79 -2.59
N ASP A 48 8.23 10.28 -3.60
CA ASP A 48 9.36 10.97 -4.22
C ASP A 48 8.93 12.32 -4.85
N SER A 49 7.80 12.34 -5.54
CA SER A 49 7.25 13.55 -6.13
C SER A 49 6.86 14.60 -5.09
N LEU A 50 6.19 14.18 -4.03
CA LEU A 50 5.76 15.05 -2.93
C LEU A 50 6.93 15.66 -2.16
N LEU A 51 8.08 14.97 -2.06
CA LEU A 51 9.30 15.46 -1.42
C LEU A 51 10.06 16.47 -2.26
N LYS A 52 9.75 16.63 -3.53
CA LYS A 52 10.23 17.75 -4.36
C LYS A 52 9.40 19.00 -4.07
N PHE A 53 9.58 19.59 -2.91
CA PHE A 53 8.70 20.61 -2.32
C PHE A 53 8.38 21.77 -3.27
N GLU A 54 9.36 22.29 -4.01
CA GLU A 54 9.15 23.41 -4.93
C GLU A 54 8.14 23.04 -6.03
N THR A 55 8.34 21.91 -6.69
CA THR A 55 7.44 21.42 -7.74
C THR A 55 6.09 21.02 -7.16
N SER A 56 6.08 20.22 -6.09
CA SER A 56 4.88 19.70 -5.46
C SER A 56 3.93 20.78 -4.95
N ILE A 57 4.46 21.90 -4.45
CA ILE A 57 3.63 23.04 -4.03
C ILE A 57 3.08 23.77 -5.26
N GLY A 58 3.88 23.93 -6.30
CA GLY A 58 3.45 24.53 -7.57
C GLY A 58 2.31 23.74 -8.21
N ASP A 59 2.47 22.42 -8.32
CA ASP A 59 1.46 21.49 -8.89
C ASP A 59 0.17 21.50 -8.08
N GLN A 60 0.28 21.58 -6.74
CA GLN A 60 -0.89 21.72 -5.86
C GLN A 60 -1.68 23.00 -6.16
N PHE A 61 -1.00 24.13 -6.29
CA PHE A 61 -1.65 25.40 -6.62
C PHE A 61 -2.27 25.39 -8.01
N GLU A 62 -1.58 24.84 -9.00
CA GLU A 62 -2.12 24.70 -10.35
C GLU A 62 -3.38 23.86 -10.37
N ALA A 63 -3.39 22.72 -9.69
CA ALA A 63 -4.55 21.86 -9.58
C ALA A 63 -5.73 22.57 -8.91
N GLN A 64 -5.49 23.34 -7.85
CA GLN A 64 -6.54 24.13 -7.19
C GLN A 64 -7.13 25.19 -8.13
N VAL A 65 -6.29 25.90 -8.86
CA VAL A 65 -6.73 26.94 -9.82
C VAL A 65 -7.55 26.32 -10.95
N LEU A 66 -7.07 25.22 -11.53
CA LEU A 66 -7.72 24.59 -12.68
C LEU A 66 -9.03 23.89 -12.33
N THR A 67 -9.12 23.31 -11.12
CA THR A 67 -10.32 22.55 -10.69
C THR A 67 -11.31 23.39 -9.89
N GLY A 68 -10.87 24.50 -9.29
CA GLY A 68 -11.64 25.23 -8.30
C GLY A 68 -11.86 24.46 -6.99
N LYS A 69 -11.10 23.39 -6.74
CA LYS A 69 -11.21 22.52 -5.57
C LYS A 69 -10.09 22.77 -4.59
N MET A 70 -10.39 22.61 -3.29
CA MET A 70 -9.34 22.60 -2.26
C MET A 70 -8.60 21.26 -2.31
N ILE A 71 -7.32 21.32 -2.68
CA ILE A 71 -6.41 20.17 -2.67
C ILE A 71 -5.31 20.51 -1.67
N ASN A 72 -5.23 19.76 -0.59
CA ASN A 72 -4.20 19.93 0.43
C ASN A 72 -3.33 18.67 0.49
N THR A 73 -2.07 18.79 0.10
CA THR A 73 -1.09 17.71 0.09
C THR A 73 -0.06 17.84 1.21
N GLU A 74 -0.25 18.77 2.17
CA GLU A 74 0.69 18.99 3.27
C GLU A 74 0.90 17.76 4.12
N LYS A 75 -0.22 17.12 4.53
CA LYS A 75 -0.17 15.88 5.32
C LYS A 75 0.45 14.72 4.52
N ALA A 76 0.17 14.63 3.21
CA ALA A 76 0.79 13.64 2.35
C ALA A 76 2.30 13.84 2.27
N ARG A 77 2.78 15.09 2.14
CA ARG A 77 4.21 15.41 2.19
C ARG A 77 4.85 15.04 3.52
N GLN A 78 4.16 15.30 4.63
CA GLN A 78 4.67 14.92 5.96
C GLN A 78 4.80 13.39 6.08
N LEU A 79 3.79 12.63 5.67
CA LEU A 79 3.82 11.17 5.70
C LEU A 79 4.92 10.59 4.81
N ALA A 80 5.16 11.20 3.63
CA ALA A 80 6.27 10.84 2.76
C ALA A 80 7.63 11.11 3.44
N LEU A 81 7.79 12.25 4.12
CA LEU A 81 9.00 12.61 4.85
C LEU A 81 9.25 11.68 6.03
N ASP A 82 8.20 11.27 6.74
CA ASP A 82 8.26 10.35 7.87
C ASP A 82 8.47 8.88 7.43
N GLY A 83 8.34 8.60 6.13
CA GLY A 83 8.44 7.24 5.57
C GLY A 83 7.21 6.36 5.85
N ASP A 84 6.10 6.94 6.30
CA ASP A 84 4.84 6.20 6.51
C ASP A 84 4.10 6.01 5.18
N ILE A 85 4.55 5.06 4.39
CA ILE A 85 4.01 4.76 3.07
C ILE A 85 2.57 4.23 3.14
N ALA A 86 2.22 3.51 4.20
CA ALA A 86 0.85 3.03 4.41
C ALA A 86 -0.11 4.20 4.75
N GLY A 87 0.32 5.10 5.62
CA GLY A 87 -0.39 6.34 5.93
C GLY A 87 -0.53 7.25 4.71
N LEU A 88 0.54 7.40 3.91
CA LEU A 88 0.53 8.15 2.66
C LEU A 88 -0.51 7.61 1.68
N THR A 89 -0.63 6.28 1.55
CA THR A 89 -1.65 5.65 0.70
C THR A 89 -3.07 6.06 1.12
N SER A 90 -3.34 6.01 2.41
CA SER A 90 -4.65 6.40 2.98
C SER A 90 -4.93 7.89 2.76
N GLU A 91 -3.91 8.73 2.87
CA GLU A 91 -4.04 10.16 2.65
C GLU A 91 -4.30 10.49 1.17
N ILE A 92 -3.61 9.83 0.25
CA ILE A 92 -3.85 9.95 -1.21
C ILE A 92 -5.31 9.61 -1.52
N GLN A 93 -5.84 8.52 -0.97
CA GLN A 93 -7.26 8.17 -1.13
C GLN A 93 -8.19 9.27 -0.61
N SER A 94 -7.88 9.84 0.55
CA SER A 94 -8.64 10.95 1.15
C SER A 94 -8.64 12.19 0.27
N ILE A 95 -7.48 12.58 -0.27
CA ILE A 95 -7.35 13.72 -1.17
C ILE A 95 -8.18 13.51 -2.45
N VAL A 96 -8.05 12.33 -3.08
CA VAL A 96 -8.82 11.98 -4.29
C VAL A 96 -10.32 12.03 -4.01
N GLY A 97 -10.77 11.49 -2.87
CA GLY A 97 -12.17 11.58 -2.44
C GLY A 97 -12.63 13.03 -2.21
N GLY A 98 -11.76 13.89 -1.67
CA GLY A 98 -12.03 15.30 -1.42
C GLY A 98 -12.17 16.15 -2.69
N VAL A 99 -11.54 15.77 -3.79
CA VAL A 99 -11.70 16.43 -5.10
C VAL A 99 -13.12 16.20 -5.66
N GLY A 100 -13.76 15.11 -5.28
CA GLY A 100 -15.12 14.74 -5.71
C GLY A 100 -15.10 13.95 -7.02
N ASP A 101 -16.05 14.23 -7.93
CA ASP A 101 -16.19 13.46 -9.17
C ASP A 101 -15.04 13.73 -10.16
N ILE A 102 -14.00 12.93 -10.06
CA ILE A 102 -12.82 12.96 -10.97
C ILE A 102 -13.25 12.68 -12.43
N GLN A 103 -14.31 11.93 -12.64
CA GLN A 103 -14.76 11.57 -14.01
C GLN A 103 -15.37 12.76 -14.74
N SER A 104 -15.93 13.71 -14.01
CA SER A 104 -16.48 14.96 -14.59
C SER A 104 -15.40 15.97 -14.99
N LEU A 105 -14.17 15.82 -14.48
CA LEU A 105 -13.06 16.69 -14.82
C LEU A 105 -12.60 16.47 -16.28
N ASN A 106 -12.15 17.53 -16.93
CA ASN A 106 -11.52 17.42 -18.23
C ASN A 106 -10.10 16.84 -18.13
N VAL A 107 -9.48 16.55 -19.28
CA VAL A 107 -8.16 15.89 -19.34
C VAL A 107 -7.07 16.70 -18.63
N ILE A 108 -7.08 18.04 -18.79
CA ILE A 108 -6.08 18.93 -18.18
C ILE A 108 -6.25 18.95 -16.67
N GLN A 109 -7.46 19.09 -16.18
CA GLN A 109 -7.77 19.06 -14.75
C GLN A 109 -7.38 17.74 -14.09
N ARG A 110 -7.70 16.60 -14.73
CA ARG A 110 -7.29 15.27 -14.23
C ARG A 110 -5.77 15.12 -14.15
N LYS A 111 -5.07 15.61 -15.18
CA LYS A 111 -3.62 15.58 -15.21
C LYS A 111 -3.03 16.42 -14.08
N SER A 112 -3.51 17.63 -13.92
CA SER A 112 -3.04 18.54 -12.86
C SER A 112 -3.31 17.98 -11.44
N VAL A 113 -4.48 17.36 -11.21
CA VAL A 113 -4.75 16.67 -9.93
C VAL A 113 -3.80 15.50 -9.70
N ALA A 114 -3.52 14.71 -10.73
CA ALA A 114 -2.59 13.58 -10.63
C ALA A 114 -1.16 14.06 -10.32
N GLU A 115 -0.70 15.11 -10.98
CA GLU A 115 0.60 15.75 -10.75
C GLU A 115 0.71 16.32 -9.33
N ALA A 116 -0.32 17.00 -8.84
CA ALA A 116 -0.36 17.55 -7.47
C ALA A 116 -0.23 16.48 -6.37
N ILE A 117 -0.71 15.27 -6.63
CA ILE A 117 -0.63 14.13 -5.72
C ILE A 117 0.63 13.29 -5.97
N GLY A 118 1.25 13.41 -7.15
CA GLY A 118 2.42 12.66 -7.58
C GLY A 118 2.11 11.24 -8.09
N ILE A 119 0.89 11.00 -8.59
CA ILE A 119 0.46 9.70 -9.14
C ILE A 119 0.17 9.81 -10.65
N SER A 120 0.06 8.66 -11.32
CA SER A 120 -0.41 8.63 -12.70
C SER A 120 -1.91 8.95 -12.82
N VAL A 121 -2.34 9.50 -13.96
CA VAL A 121 -3.79 9.70 -14.24
C VAL A 121 -4.54 8.36 -14.20
N SER A 122 -3.88 7.27 -14.60
CA SER A 122 -4.45 5.91 -14.51
C SER A 122 -4.76 5.51 -13.06
N ASP A 123 -3.81 5.73 -12.16
CA ASP A 123 -4.00 5.40 -10.75
C ASP A 123 -5.00 6.34 -10.07
N LEU A 124 -4.99 7.65 -10.42
CA LEU A 124 -6.02 8.59 -10.01
C LEU A 124 -7.43 8.07 -10.35
N MET A 125 -7.62 7.57 -11.58
CA MET A 125 -8.91 7.04 -12.03
C MET A 125 -9.30 5.75 -11.33
N LYS A 126 -8.35 4.84 -11.04
CA LYS A 126 -8.62 3.60 -10.27
C LYS A 126 -9.02 3.92 -8.83
N ILE A 127 -8.26 4.79 -8.16
CA ILE A 127 -8.53 5.21 -6.79
C ILE A 127 -9.90 5.91 -6.71
N SER A 128 -10.22 6.80 -7.65
CA SER A 128 -11.51 7.51 -7.67
C SER A 128 -12.72 6.60 -7.87
N ARG A 129 -12.55 5.47 -8.55
CA ARG A 129 -13.61 4.47 -8.75
C ARG A 129 -13.70 3.46 -7.61
N GLY A 130 -12.78 3.49 -6.65
CA GLY A 130 -12.67 2.47 -5.62
C GLY A 130 -12.32 1.09 -6.20
N GLU A 131 -11.62 1.06 -7.33
CA GLU A 131 -11.19 -0.19 -7.96
C GLU A 131 -10.11 -0.82 -7.07
N GLN A 132 -10.47 -1.86 -6.35
CA GLN A 132 -9.50 -2.65 -5.60
C GLN A 132 -8.78 -3.61 -6.53
N ILE A 133 -7.50 -3.85 -6.27
CA ILE A 133 -6.78 -4.91 -7.00
C ILE A 133 -7.38 -6.25 -6.56
N ALA A 134 -8.05 -6.93 -7.51
CA ALA A 134 -8.71 -8.20 -7.27
C ALA A 134 -7.71 -9.23 -6.69
N GLY A 135 -8.11 -9.89 -5.60
CA GLY A 135 -7.28 -10.86 -4.89
C GLY A 135 -6.80 -10.36 -3.53
N GLN A 136 -7.56 -9.50 -2.87
CA GLN A 136 -7.30 -9.10 -1.48
C GLN A 136 -7.37 -10.30 -0.54
N GLU A 137 -6.23 -10.94 -0.40
CA GLU A 137 -5.95 -11.66 0.82
C GLU A 137 -5.55 -10.60 1.86
N THR A 138 -6.15 -10.67 3.03
CA THR A 138 -5.79 -9.79 4.15
C THR A 138 -4.31 -10.00 4.51
N VAL A 139 -3.68 -9.04 5.20
CA VAL A 139 -2.32 -9.23 5.74
C VAL A 139 -2.22 -10.52 6.54
N GLN A 140 -3.32 -10.92 7.21
CA GLN A 140 -3.41 -12.18 7.94
C GLN A 140 -3.36 -13.41 7.03
N ASP A 141 -3.94 -13.34 5.83
CA ASP A 141 -3.92 -14.46 4.88
C ASP A 141 -2.53 -14.56 4.21
N ILE A 142 -1.87 -13.44 3.96
CA ILE A 142 -0.48 -13.41 3.47
C ILE A 142 0.47 -13.98 4.53
N ILE A 143 0.36 -13.53 5.78
CA ILE A 143 1.15 -14.06 6.90
C ILE A 143 0.89 -15.54 7.09
N LYS A 144 -0.35 -16.01 7.04
CA LYS A 144 -0.69 -17.44 7.14
C LYS A 144 -0.10 -18.25 5.99
N SER A 145 -0.12 -17.72 4.76
CA SER A 145 0.48 -18.41 3.61
C SER A 145 1.99 -18.50 3.71
N GLU A 146 2.66 -17.45 4.20
CA GLU A 146 4.12 -17.44 4.41
C GLU A 146 4.53 -18.34 5.58
N ILE A 147 3.79 -18.32 6.68
CA ILE A 147 4.00 -19.27 7.79
C ILE A 147 3.81 -20.72 7.30
N GLY A 148 2.81 -20.96 6.45
CA GLY A 148 2.58 -22.26 5.83
C GLY A 148 3.74 -22.71 4.94
N VAL A 149 4.32 -21.83 4.15
CA VAL A 149 5.49 -22.11 3.30
C VAL A 149 6.74 -22.33 4.16
N THR A 150 6.96 -21.49 5.16
CA THR A 150 8.10 -21.61 6.07
C THR A 150 8.05 -22.90 6.88
N ASN A 151 6.89 -23.27 7.39
CA ASN A 151 6.68 -24.53 8.09
C ASN A 151 6.90 -25.75 7.18
N LYS A 152 6.50 -25.66 5.91
CA LYS A 152 6.70 -26.71 4.91
C LYS A 152 8.17 -26.88 4.52
N LEU A 153 8.93 -25.77 4.47
CA LEU A 153 10.38 -25.78 4.26
C LEU A 153 11.12 -26.33 5.48
N LEU A 154 10.73 -25.93 6.70
CA LEU A 154 11.25 -26.46 7.95
C LEU A 154 10.98 -27.96 8.10
N ALA A 155 9.76 -28.41 7.77
CA ALA A 155 9.42 -29.83 7.77
C ALA A 155 10.29 -30.64 6.82
N ARG A 156 10.55 -30.13 5.61
CA ARG A 156 11.46 -30.76 4.65
C ARG A 156 12.90 -30.80 5.14
N SER A 157 13.38 -29.74 5.80
CA SER A 157 14.75 -29.68 6.31
C SER A 157 14.97 -30.59 7.54
N LEU A 158 13.91 -30.90 8.28
CA LEU A 158 13.94 -31.77 9.46
C LEU A 158 13.46 -33.19 9.19
N ASP A 159 13.13 -33.52 7.93
CA ASP A 159 12.58 -34.82 7.51
C ASP A 159 11.30 -35.24 8.30
N ILE A 160 10.54 -34.23 8.71
CA ILE A 160 9.28 -34.40 9.46
C ILE A 160 8.12 -34.54 8.47
N SER A 161 7.29 -35.58 8.64
CA SER A 161 6.10 -35.79 7.82
C SER A 161 4.99 -34.76 8.10
N GLN A 162 4.15 -34.46 7.09
CA GLN A 162 3.03 -33.52 7.21
C GLN A 162 2.10 -33.86 8.40
N SER A 163 1.91 -35.14 8.67
CA SER A 163 1.10 -35.61 9.81
C SER A 163 1.67 -35.26 11.18
N GLN A 164 2.97 -35.18 11.31
CA GLN A 164 3.63 -34.74 12.54
C GLN A 164 3.54 -33.22 12.74
N LEU A 165 3.52 -32.44 11.66
CA LEU A 165 3.29 -31.01 11.71
C LEU A 165 1.86 -30.67 12.15
N ASP A 166 0.87 -31.42 11.64
CA ASP A 166 -0.53 -31.23 12.00
C ASP A 166 -0.79 -31.58 13.48
N GLU A 167 -0.04 -32.53 14.03
CA GLU A 167 -0.09 -32.90 15.45
C GLU A 167 0.52 -31.79 16.35
N LEU A 168 1.64 -31.17 15.92
CA LEU A 168 2.27 -30.07 16.64
C LEU A 168 1.46 -28.75 16.59
N ALA A 169 0.62 -28.60 15.58
CA ALA A 169 -0.24 -27.43 15.41
C ALA A 169 -1.55 -27.51 16.21
N LYS A 170 -1.87 -28.65 16.81
CA LYS A 170 -3.06 -28.78 17.66
C LYS A 170 -2.86 -27.96 18.95
N PRO A 171 -3.83 -27.11 19.32
CA PRO A 171 -3.76 -26.42 20.60
C PRO A 171 -3.79 -27.47 21.72
N THR A 172 -2.77 -27.45 22.56
CA THR A 172 -2.74 -28.21 23.80
C THR A 172 -3.86 -27.68 24.70
N SER A 173 -4.97 -28.42 24.80
CA SER A 173 -5.99 -28.17 25.83
C SER A 173 -5.35 -28.48 27.19
N ILE A 174 -4.98 -27.41 27.89
CA ILE A 174 -4.63 -27.51 29.31
C ILE A 174 -5.95 -27.68 30.04
N GLU A 175 -6.30 -28.91 30.41
CA GLU A 175 -7.39 -29.13 31.35
C GLU A 175 -6.98 -28.53 32.70
N PRO A 176 -7.82 -27.68 33.31
CA PRO A 176 -7.54 -27.21 34.66
C PRO A 176 -7.70 -28.37 35.62
N SER A 177 -6.59 -28.85 36.18
CA SER A 177 -6.58 -29.77 37.31
C SER A 177 -7.15 -29.05 38.51
N TYR A 178 -8.36 -29.46 38.90
CA TYR A 178 -8.94 -29.04 40.17
C TYR A 178 -8.26 -29.82 41.30
N PHE A 179 -7.62 -29.06 42.20
CA PHE A 179 -7.38 -29.46 43.59
C PHE A 179 -8.15 -28.54 44.49
#